data_0bb3aed49288f39a5a058e6d4bbc9346
#
_entry.id   0bb3aed49288f39a5a058e6d4bbc9346
#
_cell.length_a   1.000
_cell.length_b   1.000
_cell.length_c   1.000
_cell.angle_alpha   90.00
_cell.angle_beta   90.00
_cell.angle_gamma   90.00
#
_symmetry.space_group_name_H-M   'P 1'
#
loop_
_entity.id
_entity.type
_entity.pdbx_description
1 polymer ?
#
loop_
_entity_poly.entity_id
_entity_poly.type
_entity_poly.pdbx_seq_one_letter_code
_entity_poly.pdbx_strand_id
1 'polypeptide(L)'
;MKRDINILMVEEDHYEVECLQEAISVGQIISVNIEQTEDSEQALAFLHQEYPYLDAPKPDLIFLDLDLPGMTGRELLDEIRRDDTLANIPVVVLTRSVQDKETIEAYSFDRTCFFFKKPDSCQDWLLILTCIEDVWQTFVQFPLRFER
;
A
#
# COMPACT_ATOMS: atom_id res chain seq x y z
N MET A 1 18.78 -14.38 -5.23
CA MET A 1 17.55 -14.62 -5.98
C MET A 1 16.50 -13.58 -5.62
N LYS A 2 15.94 -12.94 -6.62
CA LYS A 2 14.91 -11.94 -6.39
C LYS A 2 13.56 -12.62 -6.30
N ARG A 3 12.78 -12.31 -5.27
CA ARG A 3 11.39 -12.71 -5.19
C ARG A 3 10.50 -11.57 -5.68
N ASP A 4 9.31 -11.90 -6.08
CA ASP A 4 8.33 -10.89 -6.42
C ASP A 4 7.91 -10.12 -5.17
N ILE A 5 7.70 -8.84 -5.34
CA ILE A 5 7.17 -8.00 -4.28
C ILE A 5 5.66 -8.04 -4.36
N ASN A 6 5.03 -8.34 -3.24
CA ASN A 6 3.58 -8.40 -3.17
C ASN A 6 3.03 -7.08 -2.67
N ILE A 7 2.22 -6.42 -3.49
CA ILE A 7 1.57 -5.16 -3.15
C ILE A 7 0.07 -5.42 -3.05
N LEU A 8 -0.52 -5.00 -1.94
CA LEU A 8 -1.97 -4.93 -1.81
C LEU A 8 -2.39 -3.49 -2.04
N MET A 9 -3.28 -3.27 -2.99
CA MET A 9 -3.85 -1.96 -3.26
C MET A 9 -5.29 -1.94 -2.82
N VAL A 10 -5.59 -1.17 -1.78
CA VAL A 10 -6.95 -1.01 -1.27
C VAL A 10 -7.55 0.21 -1.95
N GLU A 11 -8.29 -0.03 -3.02
CA GLU A 11 -8.78 1.00 -3.92
C GLU A 11 -10.03 0.52 -4.64
N GLU A 12 -11.08 1.32 -4.60
CA GLU A 12 -12.34 1.00 -5.28
C GLU A 12 -12.21 1.07 -6.80
N ASP A 13 -11.43 2.02 -7.31
CA ASP A 13 -11.32 2.29 -8.74
C ASP A 13 -10.23 1.42 -9.38
N HIS A 14 -10.66 0.47 -10.20
CA HIS A 14 -9.75 -0.43 -10.90
C HIS A 14 -8.80 0.32 -11.86
N TYR A 15 -9.23 1.47 -12.37
CA TYR A 15 -8.37 2.29 -13.23
C TYR A 15 -7.09 2.72 -12.50
N GLU A 16 -7.18 3.04 -11.22
CA GLU A 16 -6.01 3.42 -10.43
C GLU A 16 -5.01 2.25 -10.32
N VAL A 17 -5.53 1.04 -10.24
CA VAL A 17 -4.67 -0.15 -10.21
C VAL A 17 -3.94 -0.30 -11.55
N GLU A 18 -4.64 -0.08 -12.66
CA GLU A 18 -4.03 -0.13 -13.98
C GLU A 18 -2.94 0.92 -14.15
N CYS A 19 -3.16 2.13 -13.61
CA CYS A 19 -2.17 3.19 -13.63
C CYS A 19 -0.91 2.80 -12.86
N LEU A 20 -1.08 2.20 -11.70
CA LEU A 20 0.05 1.73 -10.92
C LEU A 20 0.83 0.64 -11.65
N GLN A 21 0.13 -0.32 -12.25
CA GLN A 21 0.76 -1.39 -13.03
C GLN A 21 1.57 -0.82 -14.19
N GLU A 22 1.02 0.14 -14.90
CA GLU A 22 1.71 0.78 -16.03
C GLU A 22 2.94 1.55 -15.55
N ALA A 23 2.83 2.28 -14.46
CA ALA A 23 3.96 3.02 -13.90
C ALA A 23 5.10 2.10 -13.48
N ILE A 24 4.79 0.95 -12.92
CA ILE A 24 5.79 -0.06 -12.54
C ILE A 24 6.49 -0.59 -13.79
N SER A 25 5.73 -0.87 -14.85
CA SER A 25 6.27 -1.37 -16.11
C SER A 25 7.20 -0.34 -16.76
N VAL A 26 6.77 0.92 -16.81
CA VAL A 26 7.56 2.01 -17.41
C VAL A 26 8.83 2.26 -16.61
N GLY A 27 8.73 2.22 -15.28
CA GLY A 27 9.88 2.48 -14.41
C GLY A 27 10.88 1.34 -14.36
N GLN A 28 10.55 0.18 -14.92
CA GLN A 28 11.38 -1.02 -14.88
C GLN A 28 11.83 -1.37 -13.45
N ILE A 29 10.95 -1.06 -12.51
CA ILE A 29 11.17 -1.38 -11.12
C ILE A 29 10.88 -2.87 -10.98
N ILE A 30 11.58 -3.55 -10.18
CA ILE A 30 11.52 -4.97 -9.85
C ILE A 30 10.19 -5.68 -10.17
N SER A 31 10.22 -6.99 -10.19
CA SER A 31 9.03 -7.81 -10.40
C SER A 31 8.04 -7.62 -9.25
N VAL A 32 6.81 -7.23 -9.57
CA VAL A 32 5.79 -6.86 -8.59
C VAL A 32 4.50 -7.61 -8.91
N ASN A 33 3.87 -8.12 -7.87
CA ASN A 33 2.56 -8.72 -7.94
C ASN A 33 1.58 -7.79 -7.22
N ILE A 34 0.58 -7.27 -7.94
CA ILE A 34 -0.41 -6.35 -7.37
C ILE A 34 -1.74 -7.07 -7.23
N GLU A 35 -2.27 -7.06 -6.02
CA GLU A 35 -3.62 -7.54 -5.74
C GLU A 35 -4.48 -6.35 -5.33
N GLN A 36 -5.71 -6.31 -5.79
CA GLN A 36 -6.65 -5.25 -5.45
C GLN A 36 -7.75 -5.76 -4.53
N THR A 37 -8.07 -4.97 -3.51
CA THR A 37 -9.33 -5.10 -2.77
C THR A 37 -10.06 -3.77 -2.87
N GLU A 38 -11.39 -3.81 -2.91
CA GLU A 38 -12.19 -2.62 -3.21
C GLU A 38 -12.66 -1.88 -1.97
N ASP A 39 -12.65 -2.53 -0.82
CA ASP A 39 -13.07 -1.91 0.43
C ASP A 39 -12.26 -2.44 1.61
N SER A 40 -12.47 -1.86 2.78
CA SER A 40 -11.71 -2.19 3.96
C SER A 40 -12.00 -3.60 4.48
N GLU A 41 -13.24 -4.07 4.37
CA GLU A 41 -13.60 -5.42 4.80
C GLU A 41 -12.89 -6.47 3.96
N GLN A 42 -12.87 -6.29 2.64
CA GLN A 42 -12.12 -7.17 1.75
C GLN A 42 -10.63 -7.15 2.08
N ALA A 43 -10.10 -5.95 2.36
CA ALA A 43 -8.68 -5.81 2.69
C ALA A 43 -8.33 -6.56 3.96
N LEU A 44 -9.15 -6.47 5.00
CA LEU A 44 -8.90 -7.21 6.24
C LEU A 44 -8.98 -8.71 6.03
N ALA A 45 -9.96 -9.18 5.26
CA ALA A 45 -10.05 -10.60 4.93
C ALA A 45 -8.81 -11.08 4.17
N PHE A 46 -8.32 -10.27 3.23
CA PHE A 46 -7.09 -10.56 2.49
C PHE A 46 -5.88 -10.65 3.43
N LEU A 47 -5.74 -9.66 4.30
CA LEU A 47 -4.59 -9.58 5.22
C LEU A 47 -4.59 -10.71 6.24
N HIS A 48 -5.79 -11.15 6.67
CA HIS A 48 -5.93 -12.26 7.61
C HIS A 48 -6.04 -13.62 6.92
N GLN A 49 -5.97 -13.64 5.59
CA GLN A 49 -6.07 -14.86 4.80
C GLN A 49 -7.35 -15.64 5.08
N GLU A 50 -8.46 -14.88 5.20
CA GLU A 50 -9.79 -15.43 5.39
C GLU A 50 -10.50 -15.57 4.05
N TYR A 51 -11.49 -16.46 3.97
CA TYR A 51 -12.25 -16.67 2.74
C TYR A 51 -12.77 -15.34 2.16
N PRO A 52 -12.65 -15.08 0.86
CA PRO A 52 -12.14 -15.97 -0.18
C PRO A 52 -10.62 -15.91 -0.42
N TYR A 53 -9.87 -15.34 0.50
CA TYR A 53 -8.43 -15.05 0.34
C TYR A 53 -7.53 -16.03 1.10
N LEU A 54 -7.92 -17.30 1.15
CA LEU A 54 -7.20 -18.32 1.93
C LEU A 54 -5.74 -18.50 1.50
N ASP A 55 -5.46 -18.31 0.21
CA ASP A 55 -4.12 -18.48 -0.34
C ASP A 55 -3.44 -17.16 -0.69
N ALA A 56 -3.97 -16.05 -0.18
CA ALA A 56 -3.43 -14.73 -0.48
C ALA A 56 -2.01 -14.58 0.11
N PRO A 57 -1.09 -13.98 -0.65
CA PRO A 57 0.24 -13.71 -0.11
C PRO A 57 0.18 -12.58 0.91
N LYS A 58 1.09 -12.60 1.87
CA LYS A 58 1.24 -11.49 2.79
C LYS A 58 1.86 -10.31 2.03
N PRO A 59 1.25 -9.13 2.04
CA PRO A 59 1.80 -7.99 1.32
C PRO A 59 3.13 -7.52 1.92
N ASP A 60 4.01 -7.08 1.04
CA ASP A 60 5.23 -6.39 1.43
C ASP A 60 4.99 -4.89 1.55
N LEU A 61 3.94 -4.39 0.90
CA LEU A 61 3.59 -2.98 0.87
C LEU A 61 2.09 -2.87 0.64
N ILE A 62 1.45 -1.92 1.33
CA ILE A 62 0.03 -1.65 1.15
C ILE A 62 -0.15 -0.22 0.65
N PHE A 63 -0.90 -0.05 -0.45
CA PHE A 63 -1.41 1.25 -0.88
C PHE A 63 -2.84 1.37 -0.37
N LEU A 64 -3.12 2.41 0.37
CA LEU A 64 -4.43 2.61 1.01
C LEU A 64 -5.03 3.95 0.61
N ASP A 65 -6.17 3.90 -0.08
CA ASP A 65 -6.97 5.09 -0.35
C ASP A 65 -7.81 5.38 0.89
N LEU A 66 -7.73 6.59 1.41
CA LEU A 66 -8.53 6.96 2.59
C LEU A 66 -10.01 7.08 2.28
N ASP A 67 -10.38 7.33 1.01
CA ASP A 67 -11.78 7.50 0.60
C ASP A 67 -12.39 6.17 0.17
N LEU A 68 -12.59 5.26 1.12
CA LEU A 68 -13.16 3.94 0.84
C LEU A 68 -14.63 3.88 1.27
N PRO A 69 -15.45 3.05 0.59
CA PRO A 69 -16.81 2.81 1.03
C PRO A 69 -16.84 1.96 2.30
N GLY A 70 -17.89 2.14 3.12
CA GLY A 70 -18.05 1.38 4.35
C GLY A 70 -17.07 1.81 5.43
N MET A 71 -16.29 0.87 5.96
CA MET A 71 -15.23 1.18 6.90
C MET A 71 -14.23 2.13 6.24
N THR A 72 -13.91 3.23 6.91
CA THR A 72 -13.04 4.25 6.33
C THR A 72 -11.59 3.77 6.24
N GLY A 73 -10.82 4.42 5.38
CA GLY A 73 -9.40 4.13 5.27
C GLY A 73 -8.66 4.36 6.58
N ARG A 74 -9.08 5.36 7.37
CA ARG A 74 -8.52 5.61 8.70
C ARG A 74 -8.78 4.44 9.63
N GLU A 75 -10.01 3.92 9.63
CA GLU A 75 -10.35 2.78 10.47
C GLU A 75 -9.55 1.55 10.08
N LEU A 76 -9.37 1.32 8.77
CA LEU A 76 -8.54 0.21 8.29
C LEU A 76 -7.10 0.38 8.74
N LEU A 77 -6.55 1.58 8.63
CA LEU A 77 -5.18 1.86 9.06
C LEU A 77 -5.03 1.58 10.57
N ASP A 78 -6.01 2.01 11.36
CA ASP A 78 -6.00 1.74 12.80
C ASP A 78 -6.00 0.23 13.09
N GLU A 79 -6.80 -0.54 12.35
CA GLU A 79 -6.85 -1.99 12.51
C GLU A 79 -5.51 -2.64 12.17
N ILE A 80 -4.89 -2.22 11.07
CA ILE A 80 -3.59 -2.75 10.65
C ILE A 80 -2.54 -2.48 11.71
N ARG A 81 -2.52 -1.29 12.28
CA ARG A 81 -1.49 -0.90 13.25
C ARG A 81 -1.70 -1.54 14.62
N ARG A 82 -2.92 -1.97 14.95
CA ARG A 82 -3.20 -2.67 16.21
C ARG A 82 -2.93 -4.18 16.14
N ASP A 83 -2.78 -4.72 14.95
CA ASP A 83 -2.55 -6.14 14.75
C ASP A 83 -1.04 -6.40 14.68
N ASP A 84 -0.50 -7.12 15.64
CA ASP A 84 0.94 -7.38 15.73
C ASP A 84 1.49 -8.09 14.50
N THR A 85 0.66 -8.88 13.81
CA THR A 85 1.11 -9.60 12.61
C THR A 85 1.15 -8.70 11.37
N LEU A 86 0.48 -7.53 11.41
CA LEU A 86 0.37 -6.61 10.29
C LEU A 86 1.08 -5.29 10.54
N ALA A 87 1.39 -4.97 11.77
CA ALA A 87 1.85 -3.64 12.17
C ALA A 87 3.17 -3.22 11.51
N ASN A 88 3.97 -4.16 11.05
CA ASN A 88 5.26 -3.86 10.42
C ASN A 88 5.19 -3.71 8.90
N ILE A 89 4.02 -3.91 8.29
CA ILE A 89 3.87 -3.74 6.85
C ILE A 89 3.83 -2.25 6.54
N PRO A 90 4.71 -1.74 5.66
CA PRO A 90 4.65 -0.34 5.26
C PRO A 90 3.35 -0.03 4.53
N VAL A 91 2.75 1.10 4.85
CA VAL A 91 1.50 1.56 4.23
C VAL A 91 1.73 2.90 3.57
N VAL A 92 1.43 2.98 2.29
CA VAL A 92 1.41 4.25 1.55
C VAL A 92 -0.04 4.70 1.50
N VAL A 93 -0.33 5.78 2.20
CA VAL A 93 -1.68 6.32 2.31
C VAL A 93 -1.88 7.39 1.25
N LEU A 94 -2.93 7.23 0.46
CA LEU A 94 -3.28 8.16 -0.61
C LEU A 94 -4.47 9.00 -0.17
N THR A 95 -4.34 10.31 -0.26
CA THR A 95 -5.34 11.24 0.21
C THR A 95 -5.62 12.31 -0.85
N ARG A 96 -6.89 12.67 -1.02
CA ARG A 96 -7.32 13.72 -1.95
C ARG A 96 -7.58 15.04 -1.26
N SER A 97 -7.69 15.05 0.05
CA SER A 97 -8.24 16.18 0.77
C SER A 97 -7.41 16.58 1.97
N VAL A 98 -7.32 17.88 2.20
CA VAL A 98 -6.76 18.42 3.44
C VAL A 98 -7.61 18.05 4.66
N GLN A 99 -8.83 17.54 4.44
CA GLN A 99 -9.67 17.04 5.54
C GLN A 99 -9.09 15.79 6.18
N ASP A 100 -8.14 15.15 5.53
CA ASP A 100 -7.45 13.99 6.09
C ASP A 100 -6.32 14.38 7.05
N LYS A 101 -6.22 15.66 7.37
CA LYS A 101 -5.18 16.21 8.23
C LYS A 101 -5.07 15.49 9.57
N GLU A 102 -6.20 15.14 10.18
CA GLU A 102 -6.20 14.45 11.46
C GLU A 102 -5.54 13.08 11.36
N THR A 103 -5.82 12.35 10.29
CA THR A 103 -5.19 11.05 10.06
C THR A 103 -3.70 11.21 9.85
N ILE A 104 -3.31 12.19 9.05
CA ILE A 104 -1.89 12.47 8.79
C ILE A 104 -1.17 12.79 10.09
N GLU A 105 -1.73 13.65 10.92
CA GLU A 105 -1.12 14.01 12.20
C GLU A 105 -1.04 12.83 13.16
N ALA A 106 -2.08 12.00 13.19
CA ALA A 106 -2.13 10.84 14.08
C ALA A 106 -1.03 9.82 13.78
N TYR A 107 -0.59 9.74 12.52
CA TYR A 107 0.43 8.78 12.10
C TYR A 107 1.76 9.43 11.72
N SER A 108 1.96 10.70 12.06
CA SER A 108 3.19 11.42 11.72
C SER A 108 4.45 10.83 12.35
N PHE A 109 4.31 10.07 13.43
CA PHE A 109 5.43 9.42 14.11
C PHE A 109 5.66 7.97 13.67
N ASP A 110 4.77 7.44 12.84
CA ASP A 110 4.89 6.07 12.36
C ASP A 110 5.81 6.03 11.14
N ARG A 111 6.97 5.42 11.30
CA ARG A 111 7.98 5.36 10.25
C ARG A 111 7.62 4.45 9.09
N THR A 112 6.58 3.63 9.25
CA THR A 112 6.13 2.72 8.20
C THR A 112 4.87 3.21 7.51
N CYS A 113 4.45 4.45 7.80
CA CYS A 113 3.26 5.06 7.21
C CYS A 113 3.68 6.29 6.42
N PHE A 114 3.38 6.29 5.11
CA PHE A 114 3.78 7.34 4.19
C PHE A 114 2.55 7.95 3.55
N PHE A 115 2.49 9.29 3.49
CA PHE A 115 1.32 10.01 2.97
C PHE A 115 1.67 10.71 1.68
N PHE A 116 0.86 10.46 0.65
CA PHE A 116 0.98 11.12 -0.64
C PHE A 116 -0.38 11.62 -1.09
N LYS A 117 -0.38 12.72 -1.82
CA LYS A 117 -1.59 13.16 -2.50
C LYS A 117 -1.94 12.11 -3.56
N LYS A 118 -3.21 11.75 -3.65
CA LYS A 118 -3.66 10.80 -4.67
C LYS A 118 -3.38 11.38 -6.05
N PRO A 119 -2.78 10.60 -6.96
CA PRO A 119 -2.45 11.12 -8.30
C PRO A 119 -3.69 11.56 -9.07
N ASP A 120 -3.58 12.68 -9.78
CA ASP A 120 -4.64 13.17 -10.65
C ASP A 120 -4.58 12.53 -12.03
N SER A 121 -3.45 11.93 -12.36
CA SER A 121 -3.26 11.26 -13.65
C SER A 121 -2.40 10.01 -13.48
N CYS A 122 -2.46 9.11 -14.47
CA CYS A 122 -1.60 7.93 -14.48
C CYS A 122 -0.13 8.27 -14.39
N GLN A 123 0.29 9.38 -15.01
CA GLN A 123 1.69 9.77 -15.03
C GLN A 123 2.22 10.12 -13.65
N ASP A 124 1.38 10.65 -12.78
CA ASP A 124 1.79 11.04 -11.43
C ASP A 124 2.13 9.83 -10.56
N TRP A 125 1.64 8.64 -10.92
CA TRP A 125 2.02 7.42 -10.22
C TRP A 125 3.51 7.13 -10.28
N LEU A 126 4.16 7.51 -11.38
CA LEU A 126 5.60 7.30 -11.51
C LEU A 126 6.37 8.12 -10.48
N LEU A 127 5.89 9.33 -10.16
CA LEU A 127 6.51 10.15 -9.12
C LEU A 127 6.40 9.49 -7.75
N ILE A 128 5.24 8.94 -7.43
CA ILE A 128 5.05 8.23 -6.17
C ILE A 128 5.98 7.02 -6.09
N LEU A 129 6.07 6.25 -7.17
CA LEU A 129 6.94 5.08 -7.19
C LEU A 129 8.40 5.44 -7.01
N THR A 130 8.83 6.56 -7.59
CA THR A 130 10.21 7.03 -7.43
C THR A 130 10.52 7.34 -5.97
N CYS A 131 9.59 8.00 -5.28
CA CYS A 131 9.73 8.26 -3.84
C CYS A 131 9.71 6.97 -3.03
N ILE A 132 8.82 6.05 -3.38
CA ILE A 132 8.66 4.78 -2.67
C ILE A 132 9.88 3.88 -2.86
N GLU A 133 10.56 3.97 -4.00
CA GLU A 133 11.76 3.19 -4.23
C GLU A 133 12.80 3.43 -3.14
N ASP A 134 12.99 4.68 -2.74
CA ASP A 134 13.90 5.02 -1.65
C ASP A 134 13.42 4.43 -0.32
N VAL A 135 12.12 4.51 -0.07
CA VAL A 135 11.50 3.91 1.12
C VAL A 135 11.68 2.40 1.09
N TRP A 136 11.42 1.79 -0.05
CA TRP A 136 11.58 0.35 -0.22
C TRP A 136 13.00 -0.09 0.08
N GLN A 137 13.97 0.62 -0.47
CA GLN A 137 15.38 0.33 -0.25
C GLN A 137 15.73 0.43 1.23
N THR A 138 15.18 1.41 1.92
CA THR A 138 15.54 1.71 3.31
C THR A 138 14.86 0.77 4.31
N PHE A 139 13.55 0.53 4.16
CA PHE A 139 12.75 -0.12 5.20
C PHE A 139 12.30 -1.53 4.87
N VAL A 140 12.17 -1.87 3.61
CA VAL A 140 11.62 -3.15 3.18
C VAL A 140 12.69 -4.02 2.55
N GLN A 141 13.40 -3.50 1.55
CA GLN A 141 14.36 -4.28 0.80
C GLN A 141 15.70 -4.43 1.53
N PHE A 142 16.00 -3.54 2.46
CA PHE A 142 17.26 -3.56 3.17
C PHE A 142 17.58 -4.92 3.79
N PRO A 143 16.63 -5.58 4.50
CA PRO A 143 16.91 -6.91 5.02
C PRO A 143 17.23 -7.93 3.94
N LEU A 144 16.63 -7.79 2.75
CA LEU A 144 16.87 -8.71 1.65
C LEU A 144 18.29 -8.61 1.09
N ARG A 145 18.94 -7.46 1.25
CA ARG A 145 20.32 -7.28 0.81
C ARG A 145 21.30 -8.13 1.58
N PHE A 146 21.03 -8.34 2.85
CA PHE A 146 21.90 -9.11 3.71
C PHE A 146 21.77 -10.62 3.49
N GLU A 147 20.75 -11.04 2.80
CA GLU A 147 20.49 -12.44 2.49
C GLU A 147 21.24 -12.92 1.24
N ARG A 148 21.89 -12.01 0.55
CA ARG A 148 22.59 -12.34 -0.69
C ARG A 148 23.90 -13.03 -0.44
#